data_8c28556817d90f5049d1c674d84aba43
#
_entry.id   8c28556817d90f5049d1c674d84aba43
#
_cell.length_a   1.000
_cell.length_b   1.000
_cell.length_c   1.000
_cell.angle_alpha   90.00
_cell.angle_beta   90.00
_cell.angle_gamma   90.00
#
_symmetry.space_group_name_H-M   'P 1'
#
loop_
_entity.id
_entity.type
_entity.pdbx_description
1 polymer ?
#
loop_
_entity_poly.entity_id
_entity_poly.type
_entity_poly.pdbx_seq_one_letter_code
_entity_poly.pdbx_strand_id
1 'polypeptide(L)'
;MRSSDPSATYSMLNDVYSGGSLYNEPMTKVPTTIFDNFSHALHIDTRQFTDYLYEKLNGDIKFVDDVVTRVRVNTECTKIESIECKYNGIFDADYFIDASGFNTILFKHLNPKWNDMSKYLPIDRAIPQQVPYDFKNELPSYTLAEATDNGWIWRIPIGDRYGTGYLYSSKFTSDEEAREKYNDWLEENFNTELTSERIIKYRPGYYEDYWMGNCLAVGLSSGFVEPLESTGIHIIIKQIQEFITYNSNLKNLEFNRKSANIVNRDLYTDVVNFVALHYNTNRTDSEFWRYITDSKLEWVKDVDQKIRQEFVDGTLFRNNPMGSLWTMDSYIQIANGLKMISKESIQNHLNSKPEGNGVFYSGEQILEVCKNMHDCEVSEKNNQVFVSHKEIIDSIHK
;
A
#
# COMPACT_ATOMS: atom_id res chain seq x y z
N MET A 1 10.18 -26.16 4.90
CA MET A 1 9.73 -25.87 6.28
C MET A 1 8.24 -26.12 6.45
N ARG A 2 7.33 -25.45 5.75
CA ARG A 2 5.88 -25.65 5.92
C ARG A 2 5.35 -27.04 5.59
N SER A 3 6.02 -27.81 4.75
CA SER A 3 5.63 -29.20 4.48
C SER A 3 5.84 -30.11 5.67
N SER A 4 6.76 -29.79 6.58
CA SER A 4 7.01 -30.50 7.83
C SER A 4 6.26 -29.88 9.02
N ASP A 5 6.00 -28.57 8.98
CA ASP A 5 5.23 -27.84 9.99
C ASP A 5 4.31 -26.81 9.32
N PRO A 6 3.03 -27.17 9.13
CA PRO A 6 2.04 -26.25 8.50
C PRO A 6 1.73 -25.00 9.32
N SER A 7 2.12 -24.96 10.60
CA SER A 7 1.92 -23.79 11.47
C SER A 7 3.06 -22.78 11.35
N ALA A 8 4.18 -23.13 10.71
CA ALA A 8 5.30 -22.24 10.52
C ALA A 8 4.87 -21.03 9.66
N THR A 9 5.25 -19.85 10.10
CA THR A 9 5.05 -18.61 9.33
C THR A 9 5.99 -18.59 8.13
N TYR A 10 5.51 -18.07 7.01
CA TYR A 10 6.32 -17.87 5.83
C TYR A 10 6.86 -16.45 5.82
N SER A 11 7.94 -16.23 6.53
CA SER A 11 8.69 -14.98 6.47
C SER A 11 10.12 -15.24 6.86
N MET A 12 11.02 -15.13 5.90
CA MET A 12 12.45 -15.33 6.11
C MET A 12 13.03 -14.37 7.15
N LEU A 13 12.67 -13.09 7.06
CA LEU A 13 13.08 -12.08 8.04
C LEU A 13 12.57 -12.42 9.43
N ASN A 14 11.31 -12.84 9.52
CA ASN A 14 10.70 -13.17 10.78
C ASN A 14 11.33 -14.44 11.39
N ASP A 15 11.50 -15.48 10.60
CA ASP A 15 12.06 -16.75 11.08
C ASP A 15 13.54 -16.64 11.45
N VAL A 16 14.31 -15.84 10.71
CA VAL A 16 15.75 -15.69 10.93
C VAL A 16 16.07 -14.60 11.96
N TYR A 17 15.36 -13.48 11.94
CA TYR A 17 15.73 -12.30 12.73
C TYR A 17 14.83 -12.00 13.92
N SER A 18 13.62 -12.55 13.99
CA SER A 18 12.69 -12.29 15.10
C SER A 18 12.34 -13.53 15.94
N GLY A 19 12.97 -14.68 15.69
CA GLY A 19 12.70 -15.88 16.46
C GLY A 19 11.42 -16.62 16.09
N GLY A 20 10.86 -16.36 14.90
CA GLY A 20 9.80 -17.19 14.31
C GLY A 20 8.37 -16.69 14.54
N SER A 21 8.17 -15.47 14.99
CA SER A 21 6.81 -14.93 15.15
C SER A 21 6.71 -13.46 14.80
N LEU A 22 6.00 -13.14 13.72
CA LEU A 22 5.64 -11.75 13.36
C LEU A 22 4.85 -11.01 14.45
N TYR A 23 4.26 -11.75 15.38
CA TYR A 23 3.36 -11.20 16.37
C TYR A 23 3.93 -11.11 17.77
N ASN A 24 5.00 -11.85 18.08
CA ASN A 24 5.48 -12.00 19.46
C ASN A 24 6.70 -11.15 19.80
N GLU A 25 7.56 -10.82 18.81
CA GLU A 25 8.71 -9.95 19.06
C GLU A 25 8.93 -8.99 17.89
N PRO A 26 8.58 -7.71 18.06
CA PRO A 26 8.82 -6.71 17.04
C PRO A 26 10.31 -6.56 16.75
N MET A 27 10.68 -6.54 15.47
CA MET A 27 12.04 -6.33 15.04
C MET A 27 12.46 -4.87 15.32
N THR A 28 13.21 -4.68 16.40
CA THR A 28 13.78 -3.38 16.79
C THR A 28 15.26 -3.29 16.44
N LYS A 29 15.88 -4.41 16.07
CA LYS A 29 17.28 -4.49 15.64
C LYS A 29 17.33 -5.04 14.22
N VAL A 30 18.17 -4.44 13.41
CA VAL A 30 18.40 -4.85 12.03
C VAL A 30 19.85 -5.24 11.83
N PRO A 31 20.14 -6.31 11.06
CA PRO A 31 21.50 -6.64 10.71
C PRO A 31 22.10 -5.57 9.81
N THR A 32 23.38 -5.29 9.97
CA THR A 32 24.10 -4.28 9.18
C THR A 32 24.08 -4.56 7.68
N THR A 33 23.88 -5.82 7.28
CA THR A 33 23.83 -6.26 5.89
C THR A 33 22.44 -6.21 5.27
N ILE A 34 21.38 -5.81 6.01
CA ILE A 34 20.00 -5.81 5.49
C ILE A 34 19.84 -4.86 4.30
N PHE A 35 20.58 -3.75 4.28
CA PHE A 35 20.52 -2.76 3.22
C PHE A 35 21.08 -3.27 1.89
N ASP A 36 21.96 -4.26 1.94
CA ASP A 36 22.61 -4.83 0.75
C ASP A 36 21.80 -5.99 0.14
N ASN A 37 21.05 -6.72 0.96
CA ASN A 37 20.45 -8.00 0.57
C ASN A 37 18.92 -8.03 0.56
N PHE A 38 18.24 -7.04 1.14
CA PHE A 38 16.79 -7.04 1.27
C PHE A 38 16.16 -5.75 0.75
N SER A 39 15.06 -5.90 0.02
CA SER A 39 14.21 -4.77 -0.32
C SER A 39 13.54 -4.22 0.94
N HIS A 40 13.62 -2.92 1.13
CA HIS A 40 12.99 -2.22 2.26
C HIS A 40 12.27 -0.97 1.79
N ALA A 41 11.27 -0.55 2.55
CA ALA A 41 10.60 0.73 2.40
C ALA A 41 11.10 1.72 3.46
N LEU A 42 10.81 2.99 3.26
CA LEU A 42 11.17 4.05 4.19
C LEU A 42 9.94 4.55 4.94
N HIS A 43 10.05 4.72 6.26
CA HIS A 43 9.14 5.57 7.00
C HIS A 43 9.64 7.00 6.90
N ILE A 44 8.88 7.85 6.24
CA ILE A 44 9.27 9.24 6.00
C ILE A 44 8.29 10.21 6.65
N ASP A 45 8.83 11.28 7.22
CA ASP A 45 8.02 12.44 7.56
C ASP A 45 7.66 13.18 6.28
N THR A 46 6.40 13.09 5.87
CA THR A 46 5.91 13.68 4.62
C THR A 46 6.05 15.21 4.60
N ARG A 47 6.00 15.88 5.76
CA ARG A 47 6.22 17.32 5.84
C ARG A 47 7.68 17.67 5.51
N GLN A 48 8.63 17.03 6.21
CA GLN A 48 10.05 17.26 5.95
C GLN A 48 10.42 16.87 4.52
N PHE A 49 9.86 15.81 3.99
CA PHE A 49 10.07 15.40 2.60
C PHE A 49 9.55 16.45 1.61
N THR A 50 8.38 17.02 1.86
CA THR A 50 7.82 18.09 1.03
C THR A 50 8.67 19.35 1.09
N ASP A 51 9.12 19.76 2.28
CA ASP A 51 9.99 20.91 2.47
C ASP A 51 11.32 20.73 1.72
N TYR A 52 11.92 19.54 1.82
CA TYR A 52 13.13 19.19 1.07
C TYR A 52 12.93 19.30 -0.45
N LEU A 53 11.82 18.76 -0.99
CA LEU A 53 11.52 18.88 -2.41
C LEU A 53 11.32 20.34 -2.83
N TYR A 54 10.63 21.12 -2.01
CA TYR A 54 10.43 22.54 -2.27
C TYR A 54 11.75 23.30 -2.35
N GLU A 55 12.67 23.07 -1.41
CA GLU A 55 14.01 23.68 -1.41
C GLU A 55 14.81 23.29 -2.66
N LYS A 56 14.76 22.02 -3.08
CA LYS A 56 15.47 21.52 -4.27
C LYS A 56 14.96 22.10 -5.57
N LEU A 57 13.66 22.40 -5.65
CA LEU A 57 13.00 22.93 -6.86
C LEU A 57 12.92 24.46 -6.88
N ASN A 58 13.37 25.12 -5.81
CA ASN A 58 13.31 26.57 -5.70
C ASN A 58 14.22 27.24 -6.75
N GLY A 59 13.62 28.08 -7.59
CA GLY A 59 14.29 28.75 -8.72
C GLY A 59 14.00 28.12 -10.08
N ASP A 60 13.68 26.85 -10.16
CA ASP A 60 13.32 26.16 -11.40
C ASP A 60 11.82 26.23 -11.68
N ILE A 61 11.00 26.42 -10.64
CA ILE A 61 9.53 26.40 -10.70
C ILE A 61 8.99 27.70 -10.09
N LYS A 62 8.00 28.30 -10.77
CA LYS A 62 7.25 29.42 -10.22
C LYS A 62 6.15 28.92 -9.29
N PHE A 63 6.31 29.15 -7.99
CA PHE A 63 5.27 28.89 -7.00
C PHE A 63 4.29 30.07 -6.90
N VAL A 64 2.99 29.77 -6.90
CA VAL A 64 1.90 30.75 -6.74
C VAL A 64 0.97 30.25 -5.65
N ASP A 65 0.99 30.92 -4.50
CA ASP A 65 0.07 30.65 -3.39
C ASP A 65 -1.25 31.38 -3.67
N ASP A 66 -2.28 30.63 -4.12
CA ASP A 66 -3.58 31.17 -4.50
C ASP A 66 -4.68 30.11 -4.45
N VAL A 67 -5.91 30.54 -4.58
CA VAL A 67 -7.10 29.68 -4.63
C VAL A 67 -7.70 29.70 -6.03
N VAL A 68 -7.81 28.54 -6.66
CA VAL A 68 -8.53 28.39 -7.92
C VAL A 68 -10.03 28.59 -7.67
N THR A 69 -10.60 29.62 -8.28
CA THR A 69 -12.01 29.99 -8.13
C THR A 69 -12.87 29.52 -9.31
N ARG A 70 -12.25 29.34 -10.48
CA ARG A 70 -12.97 28.91 -11.68
C ARG A 70 -12.04 28.11 -12.59
N VAL A 71 -12.61 27.08 -13.22
CA VAL A 71 -11.97 26.30 -14.30
C VAL A 71 -12.77 26.50 -15.56
N ARG A 72 -12.11 26.89 -16.65
CA ARG A 72 -12.72 27.04 -17.97
C ARG A 72 -12.33 25.84 -18.82
N VAL A 73 -13.33 25.21 -19.40
CA VAL A 73 -13.16 24.07 -20.32
C VAL A 73 -13.76 24.43 -21.67
N ASN A 74 -13.29 23.75 -22.72
CA ASN A 74 -13.91 23.88 -24.04
C ASN A 74 -15.37 23.34 -24.03
N THR A 75 -16.13 23.63 -25.07
CA THR A 75 -17.56 23.31 -25.18
C THR A 75 -17.85 21.82 -24.98
N GLU A 76 -16.93 20.96 -25.45
CA GLU A 76 -17.05 19.50 -25.37
C GLU A 76 -16.57 18.91 -24.03
N CYS A 77 -16.10 19.74 -23.09
CA CYS A 77 -15.51 19.33 -21.83
C CYS A 77 -14.35 18.32 -21.98
N THR A 78 -13.55 18.44 -23.05
CA THR A 78 -12.43 17.55 -23.37
C THR A 78 -11.07 18.16 -23.08
N LYS A 79 -11.01 19.47 -22.79
CA LYS A 79 -9.79 20.24 -22.54
C LYS A 79 -10.03 21.37 -21.55
N ILE A 80 -9.10 21.59 -20.64
CA ILE A 80 -9.04 22.79 -19.81
C ILE A 80 -8.38 23.92 -20.64
N GLU A 81 -9.05 25.05 -20.75
CA GLU A 81 -8.54 26.24 -21.45
C GLU A 81 -7.75 27.15 -20.51
N SER A 82 -8.27 27.35 -19.30
CA SER A 82 -7.62 28.18 -18.29
C SER A 82 -8.18 27.94 -16.90
N ILE A 83 -7.42 28.38 -15.89
CA ILE A 83 -7.88 28.49 -14.51
C ILE A 83 -7.87 29.94 -14.07
N GLU A 84 -8.86 30.34 -13.26
CA GLU A 84 -8.94 31.66 -12.66
C GLU A 84 -8.64 31.54 -11.16
N CYS A 85 -7.67 32.28 -10.72
CA CYS A 85 -7.22 32.34 -9.34
C CYS A 85 -7.72 33.62 -8.66
N LYS A 86 -7.92 33.56 -7.36
CA LYS A 86 -8.55 34.62 -6.58
C LYS A 86 -7.77 35.94 -6.62
N TYR A 87 -6.47 35.88 -6.58
CA TYR A 87 -5.59 37.07 -6.43
C TYR A 87 -4.70 37.30 -7.64
N ASN A 88 -4.28 36.26 -8.36
CA ASN A 88 -3.29 36.35 -9.42
C ASN A 88 -3.87 36.27 -10.84
N GLY A 89 -5.20 36.23 -10.97
CA GLY A 89 -5.87 36.30 -12.27
C GLY A 89 -5.95 34.95 -12.99
N ILE A 90 -5.77 34.97 -14.30
CA ILE A 90 -5.99 33.80 -15.15
C ILE A 90 -4.65 33.20 -15.58
N PHE A 91 -4.59 31.88 -15.52
CA PHE A 91 -3.47 31.09 -16.03
C PHE A 91 -3.96 30.15 -17.11
N ASP A 92 -3.24 30.07 -18.20
CA ASP A 92 -3.35 29.07 -19.27
C ASP A 92 -2.08 28.25 -19.34
N ALA A 93 -2.20 27.01 -19.83
CA ALA A 93 -1.09 26.09 -19.96
C ALA A 93 -1.39 25.03 -21.03
N ASP A 94 -0.33 24.43 -21.56
CA ASP A 94 -0.45 23.28 -22.46
C ASP A 94 -0.97 22.05 -21.72
N TYR A 95 -0.55 21.86 -20.46
CA TYR A 95 -0.96 20.79 -19.57
C TYR A 95 -1.30 21.30 -18.18
N PHE A 96 -2.27 20.64 -17.56
CA PHE A 96 -2.65 20.82 -16.17
C PHE A 96 -2.45 19.51 -15.39
N ILE A 97 -1.93 19.60 -14.19
CA ILE A 97 -1.82 18.46 -13.28
C ILE A 97 -2.66 18.77 -12.05
N ASP A 98 -3.73 18.00 -11.88
CA ASP A 98 -4.60 18.11 -10.72
C ASP A 98 -4.06 17.23 -9.58
N ALA A 99 -3.43 17.86 -8.60
CA ALA A 99 -2.98 17.26 -7.36
C ALA A 99 -3.76 17.81 -6.14
N SER A 100 -5.01 18.27 -6.36
CA SER A 100 -5.84 18.92 -5.34
C SER A 100 -6.50 17.95 -4.35
N GLY A 101 -6.09 16.69 -4.36
CA GLY A 101 -6.61 15.65 -3.47
C GLY A 101 -8.04 15.25 -3.79
N PHE A 102 -8.80 14.86 -2.79
CA PHE A 102 -10.20 14.39 -2.97
C PHE A 102 -11.14 15.42 -3.59
N ASN A 103 -10.76 16.69 -3.61
CA ASN A 103 -11.58 17.77 -4.22
C ASN A 103 -11.58 17.72 -5.75
N THR A 104 -10.52 17.15 -6.37
CA THR A 104 -10.37 17.01 -7.82
C THR A 104 -10.78 18.30 -8.55
N ILE A 105 -10.16 19.43 -8.16
CA ILE A 105 -10.61 20.78 -8.51
C ILE A 105 -10.64 21.00 -10.03
N LEU A 106 -9.67 20.47 -10.76
CA LEU A 106 -9.54 20.63 -12.20
C LEU A 106 -10.19 19.49 -12.97
N PHE A 107 -9.80 18.27 -12.66
CA PHE A 107 -10.08 17.08 -13.46
C PHE A 107 -11.57 16.74 -13.54
N LYS A 108 -12.33 16.99 -12.47
CA LYS A 108 -13.79 16.76 -12.45
C LYS A 108 -14.57 17.48 -13.56
N HIS A 109 -14.04 18.58 -14.09
CA HIS A 109 -14.69 19.34 -15.17
C HIS A 109 -14.60 18.66 -16.54
N LEU A 110 -13.78 17.61 -16.68
CA LEU A 110 -13.69 16.80 -17.88
C LEU A 110 -14.65 15.58 -17.87
N ASN A 111 -15.58 15.51 -16.90
CA ASN A 111 -16.55 14.43 -16.75
C ASN A 111 -15.93 13.02 -16.67
N PRO A 112 -14.92 12.82 -15.84
CA PRO A 112 -14.26 11.53 -15.75
C PRO A 112 -15.19 10.45 -15.17
N LYS A 113 -15.05 9.21 -15.63
CA LYS A 113 -15.77 8.06 -15.11
C LYS A 113 -15.08 7.50 -13.88
N TRP A 114 -15.84 7.33 -12.79
CA TRP A 114 -15.36 6.76 -11.54
C TRP A 114 -15.64 5.27 -11.43
N ASN A 115 -14.62 4.48 -11.12
CA ASN A 115 -14.74 3.08 -10.75
C ASN A 115 -14.88 2.97 -9.22
N ASP A 116 -16.09 2.70 -8.77
CA ASP A 116 -16.42 2.60 -7.35
C ASP A 116 -16.03 1.25 -6.78
N MET A 117 -15.19 1.24 -5.75
CA MET A 117 -14.72 0.04 -5.07
C MET A 117 -15.36 -0.16 -3.69
N SER A 118 -16.30 0.69 -3.28
CA SER A 118 -16.93 0.63 -1.95
C SER A 118 -17.66 -0.68 -1.65
N LYS A 119 -18.07 -1.42 -2.70
CA LYS A 119 -18.62 -2.77 -2.56
C LYS A 119 -17.56 -3.77 -2.05
N TYR A 120 -16.32 -3.58 -2.45
CA TYR A 120 -15.20 -4.49 -2.17
C TYR A 120 -14.33 -4.01 -1.01
N LEU A 121 -14.23 -2.70 -0.85
CA LEU A 121 -13.45 -2.02 0.19
C LEU A 121 -14.38 -1.04 0.91
N PRO A 122 -15.14 -1.51 1.94
CA PRO A 122 -16.23 -0.73 2.52
C PRO A 122 -15.76 0.36 3.50
N ILE A 123 -14.46 0.48 3.74
CA ILE A 123 -13.90 1.53 4.60
C ILE A 123 -13.88 2.86 3.85
N ASP A 124 -14.46 3.90 4.44
CA ASP A 124 -14.67 5.20 3.81
C ASP A 124 -14.36 6.40 4.72
N ARG A 125 -13.85 6.13 5.93
CA ARG A 125 -13.52 7.14 6.95
C ARG A 125 -12.16 6.86 7.58
N ALA A 126 -11.47 7.94 7.98
CA ALA A 126 -10.26 7.87 8.77
C ALA A 126 -10.17 8.99 9.80
N ILE A 127 -9.75 8.68 11.02
CA ILE A 127 -9.41 9.64 12.08
C ILE A 127 -7.89 9.57 12.29
N PRO A 128 -7.10 10.52 11.76
CA PRO A 128 -5.66 10.53 11.94
C PRO A 128 -5.27 11.17 13.26
N GLN A 129 -4.22 10.66 13.90
CA GLN A 129 -3.60 11.22 15.10
C GLN A 129 -2.08 11.10 15.00
N GLN A 130 -1.36 12.06 15.58
CA GLN A 130 0.06 11.94 15.84
C GLN A 130 0.27 11.84 17.34
N VAL A 131 1.06 10.86 17.77
CA VAL A 131 1.37 10.63 19.17
C VAL A 131 2.86 10.82 19.37
N PRO A 132 3.32 11.90 20.05
CA PRO A 132 4.71 12.03 20.45
C PRO A 132 5.15 10.82 21.25
N TYR A 133 6.30 10.26 20.94
CA TYR A 133 6.79 9.06 21.59
C TYR A 133 8.31 9.09 21.71
N ASP A 134 8.80 8.88 22.90
CA ASP A 134 10.23 8.68 23.15
C ASP A 134 10.58 7.21 22.98
N PHE A 135 11.13 6.87 21.82
CA PHE A 135 11.53 5.50 21.52
C PHE A 135 12.75 5.03 22.32
N LYS A 136 13.40 5.92 23.06
CA LYS A 136 14.61 5.61 23.81
C LYS A 136 15.62 4.86 22.94
N ASN A 137 15.74 3.55 23.14
CA ASN A 137 16.65 2.69 22.37
C ASN A 137 15.93 1.75 21.39
N GLU A 138 14.61 1.83 21.32
CA GLU A 138 13.79 0.88 20.53
C GLU A 138 12.84 1.63 19.59
N LEU A 139 13.26 1.78 18.35
CA LEU A 139 12.44 2.29 17.27
C LEU A 139 12.03 1.11 16.37
N PRO A 140 10.73 0.74 16.34
CA PRO A 140 10.27 -0.34 15.48
C PRO A 140 10.55 -0.03 14.00
N SER A 141 10.89 -1.06 13.23
CA SER A 141 11.21 -0.96 11.80
C SER A 141 10.05 -1.37 10.89
N TYR A 142 8.83 -1.41 11.42
CA TYR A 142 7.65 -1.91 10.70
C TYR A 142 6.42 -1.03 10.93
N THR A 143 5.49 -1.08 9.98
CA THR A 143 4.13 -0.56 10.16
C THR A 143 3.27 -1.65 10.80
N LEU A 144 2.52 -1.30 11.82
CA LEU A 144 1.46 -2.14 12.37
C LEU A 144 0.12 -1.75 11.76
N ALA A 145 -0.64 -2.73 11.31
CA ALA A 145 -2.05 -2.61 10.96
C ALA A 145 -2.83 -3.59 11.84
N GLU A 146 -3.66 -3.06 12.74
CA GLU A 146 -4.41 -3.82 13.72
C GLU A 146 -5.91 -3.79 13.40
N ALA A 147 -6.50 -4.97 13.17
CA ALA A 147 -7.92 -5.09 12.84
C ALA A 147 -8.79 -4.82 14.08
N THR A 148 -9.81 -3.99 13.89
CA THR A 148 -10.84 -3.68 14.89
C THR A 148 -12.20 -4.25 14.49
N ASP A 149 -13.27 -3.95 15.24
CA ASP A 149 -14.62 -4.42 14.93
C ASP A 149 -15.18 -3.87 13.62
N ASN A 150 -14.80 -2.64 13.23
CA ASN A 150 -15.39 -1.94 12.10
C ASN A 150 -14.36 -1.40 11.09
N GLY A 151 -13.12 -1.91 11.16
CA GLY A 151 -12.01 -1.45 10.32
C GLY A 151 -10.67 -1.85 10.89
N TRP A 152 -9.70 -0.94 10.90
CA TRP A 152 -8.36 -1.20 11.40
C TRP A 152 -7.63 0.10 11.81
N ILE A 153 -6.63 -0.04 12.68
CA ILE A 153 -5.79 1.06 13.17
C ILE A 153 -4.37 0.86 12.63
N TRP A 154 -3.79 1.93 12.08
CA TRP A 154 -2.37 1.91 11.72
C TRP A 154 -1.51 2.55 12.80
N ARG A 155 -0.27 2.08 12.90
CA ARG A 155 0.77 2.64 13.75
C ARG A 155 2.10 2.61 13.00
N ILE A 156 2.63 3.79 12.69
CA ILE A 156 3.85 3.99 11.90
C ILE A 156 4.84 4.78 12.75
N PRO A 157 5.99 4.21 13.15
CA PRO A 157 7.02 4.95 13.87
C PRO A 157 7.73 5.91 12.92
N ILE A 158 7.86 7.17 13.33
CA ILE A 158 8.49 8.25 12.57
C ILE A 158 9.37 9.04 13.52
N GLY A 159 10.64 8.64 13.67
CA GLY A 159 11.64 9.39 14.42
C GLY A 159 11.29 9.65 15.89
N ASP A 160 10.48 10.67 16.15
CA ASP A 160 10.10 11.17 17.47
C ASP A 160 8.64 10.95 17.84
N ARG A 161 7.87 10.24 17.02
CA ARG A 161 6.44 10.03 17.19
C ARG A 161 5.93 8.81 16.46
N TYR A 162 4.72 8.41 16.78
CA TYR A 162 3.89 7.55 15.93
C TYR A 162 2.93 8.40 15.10
N GLY A 163 2.91 8.15 13.79
CA GLY A 163 1.74 8.44 12.96
C GLY A 163 0.75 7.30 13.16
N THR A 164 -0.45 7.59 13.66
CA THR A 164 -1.49 6.59 13.87
C THR A 164 -2.85 7.11 13.41
N GLY A 165 -3.81 6.23 13.29
CA GLY A 165 -5.19 6.57 13.02
C GLY A 165 -6.06 5.36 12.82
N TYR A 166 -7.35 5.60 12.93
CA TYR A 166 -8.40 4.60 12.78
C TYR A 166 -9.12 4.76 11.45
N LEU A 167 -9.08 3.70 10.64
CA LEU A 167 -9.92 3.57 9.44
C LEU A 167 -11.13 2.73 9.76
N TYR A 168 -12.32 3.20 9.38
CA TYR A 168 -13.57 2.52 9.66
C TYR A 168 -14.59 2.70 8.54
N SER A 169 -15.61 1.85 8.56
CA SER A 169 -16.73 1.92 7.63
C SER A 169 -17.91 2.62 8.28
N SER A 170 -18.34 3.76 7.69
CA SER A 170 -19.51 4.50 8.15
C SER A 170 -20.83 3.74 7.98
N LYS A 171 -20.80 2.61 7.29
CA LYS A 171 -21.95 1.70 7.16
C LYS A 171 -22.24 0.93 8.46
N PHE A 172 -21.21 0.71 9.31
CA PHE A 172 -21.28 -0.16 10.47
C PHE A 172 -21.04 0.53 11.80
N THR A 173 -20.56 1.78 11.80
CA THR A 173 -20.34 2.56 13.02
C THR A 173 -20.47 4.04 12.72
N SER A 174 -20.95 4.82 13.68
CA SER A 174 -21.01 6.28 13.57
C SER A 174 -19.64 6.93 13.74
N ASP A 175 -19.52 8.20 13.34
CA ASP A 175 -18.31 8.99 13.55
C ASP A 175 -17.99 9.14 15.07
N GLU A 176 -19.02 9.25 15.90
CA GLU A 176 -18.93 9.35 17.36
C GLU A 176 -18.42 8.06 18.00
N GLU A 177 -19.04 6.92 17.70
CA GLU A 177 -18.61 5.61 18.21
C GLU A 177 -17.19 5.26 17.76
N ALA A 178 -16.82 5.63 16.54
CA ALA A 178 -15.47 5.42 16.04
C ALA A 178 -14.45 6.26 16.82
N ARG A 179 -14.79 7.50 17.22
CA ARG A 179 -13.94 8.35 18.04
C ARG A 179 -13.76 7.79 19.45
N GLU A 180 -14.83 7.32 20.07
CA GLU A 180 -14.76 6.68 21.40
C GLU A 180 -13.84 5.46 21.38
N LYS A 181 -14.06 4.53 20.45
CA LYS A 181 -13.23 3.33 20.30
C LYS A 181 -11.76 3.65 20.03
N TYR A 182 -11.50 4.67 19.22
CA TYR A 182 -10.13 5.06 18.94
C TYR A 182 -9.47 5.77 20.12
N ASN A 183 -10.24 6.54 20.88
CA ASN A 183 -9.75 7.14 22.13
C ASN A 183 -9.36 6.05 23.14
N ASP A 184 -10.21 5.06 23.38
CA ASP A 184 -9.93 3.94 24.27
C ASP A 184 -8.66 3.20 23.85
N TRP A 185 -8.50 2.98 22.56
CA TRP A 185 -7.29 2.36 22.01
C TRP A 185 -6.03 3.22 22.23
N LEU A 186 -6.13 4.55 22.09
CA LEU A 186 -5.02 5.47 22.36
C LEU A 186 -4.65 5.50 23.82
N GLU A 187 -5.63 5.48 24.73
CA GLU A 187 -5.39 5.41 26.17
C GLU A 187 -4.69 4.11 26.55
N GLU A 188 -5.16 2.98 26.02
CA GLU A 188 -4.58 1.66 26.29
C GLU A 188 -3.13 1.52 25.78
N ASN A 189 -2.86 1.99 24.56
CA ASN A 189 -1.57 1.77 23.89
C ASN A 189 -0.53 2.86 24.16
N PHE A 190 -0.96 4.10 24.46
CA PHE A 190 -0.08 5.26 24.58
C PHE A 190 -0.33 6.10 25.82
N ASN A 191 -1.32 5.75 26.63
CA ASN A 191 -1.76 6.57 27.77
C ASN A 191 -2.00 8.04 27.36
N THR A 192 -2.69 8.24 26.23
CA THR A 192 -3.00 9.54 25.65
C THR A 192 -4.42 9.57 25.10
N GLU A 193 -5.01 10.76 25.04
CA GLU A 193 -6.36 10.98 24.53
C GLU A 193 -6.36 11.33 23.04
N LEU A 194 -7.50 11.15 22.39
CA LEU A 194 -7.74 11.59 21.02
C LEU A 194 -7.88 13.12 20.98
N THR A 195 -6.92 13.79 20.37
CA THR A 195 -6.94 15.26 20.19
C THR A 195 -7.34 15.70 18.80
N SER A 196 -7.28 14.82 17.81
CA SER A 196 -7.65 15.13 16.43
C SER A 196 -9.16 15.30 16.28
N GLU A 197 -9.60 16.46 15.85
CA GLU A 197 -11.02 16.69 15.47
C GLU A 197 -11.30 16.27 14.01
N ARG A 198 -10.26 15.96 13.25
CA ARG A 198 -10.35 15.69 11.83
C ARG A 198 -10.90 14.31 11.54
N ILE A 199 -11.94 14.24 10.70
CA ILE A 199 -12.40 13.02 10.05
C ILE A 199 -12.19 13.19 8.55
N ILE A 200 -11.38 12.34 7.97
CA ILE A 200 -11.17 12.27 6.52
C ILE A 200 -12.27 11.38 5.95
N LYS A 201 -13.07 11.92 5.05
CA LYS A 201 -14.12 11.20 4.33
C LYS A 201 -13.67 10.99 2.90
N TYR A 202 -13.73 9.76 2.42
CA TYR A 202 -13.34 9.45 1.06
C TYR A 202 -14.26 8.38 0.45
N ARG A 203 -14.20 8.28 -0.86
CA ARG A 203 -14.88 7.26 -1.62
C ARG A 203 -13.86 6.31 -2.20
N PRO A 204 -13.84 5.02 -1.78
CA PRO A 204 -12.89 4.06 -2.32
C PRO A 204 -13.10 3.86 -3.81
N GLY A 205 -12.04 4.02 -4.59
CA GLY A 205 -12.10 3.87 -6.04
C GLY A 205 -11.09 4.75 -6.77
N TYR A 206 -11.23 4.80 -8.08
CA TYR A 206 -10.33 5.57 -8.94
C TYR A 206 -11.03 5.97 -10.24
N TYR A 207 -10.55 7.00 -10.91
CA TYR A 207 -11.00 7.35 -12.24
C TYR A 207 -10.50 6.34 -13.27
N GLU A 208 -11.39 5.92 -14.19
CA GLU A 208 -11.06 4.99 -15.27
C GLU A 208 -9.89 5.50 -16.11
N ASP A 209 -9.89 6.79 -16.39
CA ASP A 209 -8.81 7.50 -17.04
C ASP A 209 -8.28 8.57 -16.08
N TYR A 210 -6.98 8.55 -15.80
CA TYR A 210 -6.32 9.59 -15.00
C TYR A 210 -5.76 10.73 -15.85
N TRP A 211 -5.65 10.52 -17.15
CA TRP A 211 -5.19 11.50 -18.13
C TRP A 211 -6.25 11.71 -19.21
N MET A 212 -6.93 12.84 -19.16
CA MET A 212 -7.95 13.25 -20.14
C MET A 212 -7.59 14.59 -20.75
N GLY A 213 -7.69 14.70 -22.08
CA GLY A 213 -7.33 15.92 -22.79
C GLY A 213 -5.92 16.40 -22.47
N ASN A 214 -5.83 17.58 -21.88
CA ASN A 214 -4.58 18.18 -21.41
C ASN A 214 -4.48 18.19 -19.86
N CYS A 215 -5.26 17.38 -19.16
CA CYS A 215 -5.24 17.36 -17.71
C CYS A 215 -4.97 15.94 -17.18
N LEU A 216 -4.11 15.86 -16.18
CA LEU A 216 -3.83 14.66 -15.41
C LEU A 216 -4.38 14.83 -14.00
N ALA A 217 -5.02 13.81 -13.45
CA ALA A 217 -5.28 13.69 -12.03
C ALA A 217 -4.19 12.80 -11.40
N VAL A 218 -3.54 13.27 -10.34
CA VAL A 218 -2.40 12.57 -9.72
C VAL A 218 -2.66 12.35 -8.24
N GLY A 219 -2.28 11.19 -7.73
CA GLY A 219 -2.46 10.83 -6.33
C GLY A 219 -3.94 10.76 -5.94
N LEU A 220 -4.30 11.39 -4.82
CA LEU A 220 -5.69 11.38 -4.32
C LEU A 220 -6.71 12.01 -5.27
N SER A 221 -6.26 12.83 -6.23
CA SER A 221 -7.13 13.36 -7.29
C SER A 221 -7.47 12.34 -8.36
N SER A 222 -6.66 11.28 -8.52
CA SER A 222 -6.91 10.23 -9.50
C SER A 222 -7.69 9.04 -8.93
N GLY A 223 -7.56 8.81 -7.64
CA GLY A 223 -8.20 7.72 -6.93
C GLY A 223 -7.60 7.51 -5.55
N PHE A 224 -8.30 6.74 -4.76
CA PHE A 224 -7.82 6.30 -3.45
C PHE A 224 -8.51 5.01 -3.05
N VAL A 225 -7.72 4.06 -2.65
CA VAL A 225 -8.13 2.92 -1.86
C VAL A 225 -7.51 3.05 -0.48
N GLU A 226 -7.98 2.30 0.49
CA GLU A 226 -7.45 2.41 1.84
C GLU A 226 -5.92 2.21 1.89
N PRO A 227 -5.22 2.88 2.82
CA PRO A 227 -3.75 2.90 2.84
C PRO A 227 -3.12 1.69 3.54
N LEU A 228 -3.76 0.52 3.55
CA LEU A 228 -3.30 -0.68 4.25
C LEU A 228 -1.87 -1.06 3.86
N GLU A 229 -1.53 -0.88 2.58
CA GLU A 229 -0.22 -1.20 2.02
C GLU A 229 0.61 0.05 1.65
N SER A 230 0.21 1.24 2.15
CA SER A 230 0.96 2.50 1.99
C SER A 230 1.29 2.89 0.54
N THR A 231 0.46 2.51 -0.43
CA THR A 231 0.73 2.64 -1.87
C THR A 231 0.63 4.07 -2.43
N GLY A 232 0.10 5.02 -1.67
CA GLY A 232 -0.25 6.35 -2.19
C GLY A 232 0.90 7.09 -2.88
N ILE A 233 2.08 7.18 -2.26
CA ILE A 233 3.26 7.85 -2.84
C ILE A 233 3.76 7.07 -4.07
N HIS A 234 3.75 5.74 -4.01
CA HIS A 234 4.18 4.91 -5.14
C HIS A 234 3.30 5.13 -6.37
N ILE A 235 1.99 5.21 -6.20
CA ILE A 235 1.04 5.52 -7.30
C ILE A 235 1.38 6.88 -7.92
N ILE A 236 1.63 7.92 -7.11
CA ILE A 236 2.03 9.25 -7.62
C ILE A 236 3.29 9.13 -8.48
N ILE A 237 4.32 8.45 -8.00
CA ILE A 237 5.59 8.28 -8.71
C ILE A 237 5.35 7.56 -10.05
N LYS A 238 4.56 6.48 -10.04
CA LYS A 238 4.23 5.75 -11.27
C LYS A 238 3.46 6.59 -12.27
N GLN A 239 2.45 7.33 -11.82
CA GLN A 239 1.67 8.22 -12.70
C GLN A 239 2.55 9.29 -13.36
N ILE A 240 3.48 9.87 -12.62
CA ILE A 240 4.43 10.86 -13.15
C ILE A 240 5.40 10.19 -14.15
N GLN A 241 5.93 9.02 -13.82
CA GLN A 241 6.82 8.26 -14.71
C GLN A 241 6.13 7.90 -16.03
N GLU A 242 4.91 7.40 -15.97
CA GLU A 242 4.11 7.06 -17.15
C GLU A 242 3.81 8.30 -17.99
N PHE A 243 3.41 9.40 -17.38
CA PHE A 243 3.21 10.66 -18.07
C PHE A 243 4.47 11.11 -18.80
N ILE A 244 5.63 11.13 -18.17
CA ILE A 244 6.90 11.53 -18.77
C ILE A 244 7.24 10.58 -19.93
N THR A 245 7.12 9.27 -19.72
CA THR A 245 7.43 8.23 -20.71
C THR A 245 6.58 8.36 -21.96
N TYR A 246 5.26 8.43 -21.80
CA TYR A 246 4.33 8.51 -22.92
C TYR A 246 4.21 9.90 -23.53
N ASN A 247 4.54 10.97 -22.80
CA ASN A 247 4.51 12.33 -23.33
C ASN A 247 5.78 12.73 -24.08
N SER A 248 6.86 11.98 -23.93
CA SER A 248 8.13 12.23 -24.64
C SER A 248 8.00 12.12 -26.17
N ASN A 249 6.99 11.40 -26.66
CA ASN A 249 6.70 11.26 -28.08
C ASN A 249 5.37 11.95 -28.45
N LEU A 250 5.44 13.22 -28.83
CA LEU A 250 4.28 14.03 -29.16
C LEU A 250 3.53 13.62 -30.45
N LYS A 251 4.04 12.66 -31.24
CA LYS A 251 3.45 12.31 -32.55
C LYS A 251 2.13 11.55 -32.45
N ASN A 252 1.83 10.88 -31.34
CA ASN A 252 0.65 10.05 -31.15
C ASN A 252 0.03 10.24 -29.75
N LEU A 253 -0.24 11.46 -29.34
CA LEU A 253 -0.73 11.80 -27.99
C LEU A 253 -1.98 11.04 -27.57
N GLU A 254 -2.92 10.80 -28.48
CA GLU A 254 -4.14 10.05 -28.14
C GLU A 254 -3.84 8.58 -27.82
N PHE A 255 -2.98 7.94 -28.62
CA PHE A 255 -2.54 6.57 -28.35
C PHE A 255 -1.77 6.50 -27.04
N ASN A 256 -0.86 7.44 -26.83
CA ASN A 256 -0.04 7.50 -25.62
C ASN A 256 -0.90 7.67 -24.36
N ARG A 257 -1.91 8.57 -24.37
CA ARG A 257 -2.86 8.72 -23.26
C ARG A 257 -3.63 7.42 -22.99
N LYS A 258 -4.14 6.77 -24.04
CA LYS A 258 -4.86 5.49 -23.88
C LYS A 258 -3.96 4.44 -23.24
N SER A 259 -2.71 4.34 -23.66
CA SER A 259 -1.74 3.41 -23.11
C SER A 259 -1.43 3.72 -21.63
N ALA A 260 -1.17 4.99 -21.30
CA ALA A 260 -0.94 5.42 -19.92
C ALA A 260 -2.15 5.14 -19.02
N ASN A 261 -3.38 5.38 -19.51
CA ASN A 261 -4.60 5.09 -18.79
C ASN A 261 -4.80 3.58 -18.55
N ILE A 262 -4.42 2.72 -19.49
CA ILE A 262 -4.46 1.26 -19.31
C ILE A 262 -3.49 0.86 -18.19
N VAL A 263 -2.25 1.32 -18.23
CA VAL A 263 -1.25 1.02 -17.20
C VAL A 263 -1.72 1.48 -15.83
N ASN A 264 -2.31 2.66 -15.72
CA ASN A 264 -2.84 3.17 -14.46
C ASN A 264 -4.04 2.36 -13.95
N ARG A 265 -4.94 1.90 -14.83
CA ARG A 265 -6.04 1.00 -14.43
C ARG A 265 -5.52 -0.34 -13.91
N ASP A 266 -4.52 -0.91 -14.58
CA ASP A 266 -3.88 -2.16 -14.16
C ASP A 266 -3.22 -1.98 -12.80
N LEU A 267 -2.54 -0.86 -12.57
CA LEU A 267 -1.95 -0.49 -11.29
C LEU A 267 -2.99 -0.43 -10.17
N TYR A 268 -4.11 0.30 -10.37
CA TYR A 268 -5.16 0.36 -9.36
C TYR A 268 -5.86 -0.99 -9.14
N THR A 269 -6.03 -1.78 -10.20
CA THR A 269 -6.59 -3.13 -10.10
C THR A 269 -5.70 -4.02 -9.23
N ASP A 270 -4.39 -3.95 -9.43
CA ASP A 270 -3.43 -4.69 -8.61
C ASP A 270 -3.47 -4.26 -7.13
N VAL A 271 -3.52 -2.95 -6.87
CA VAL A 271 -3.68 -2.41 -5.51
C VAL A 271 -4.98 -2.90 -4.86
N VAL A 272 -6.11 -2.81 -5.55
CA VAL A 272 -7.40 -3.28 -5.05
C VAL A 272 -7.38 -4.77 -4.75
N ASN A 273 -6.80 -5.58 -5.64
CA ASN A 273 -6.67 -7.02 -5.45
C ASN A 273 -5.86 -7.36 -4.19
N PHE A 274 -4.72 -6.71 -4.02
CA PHE A 274 -3.85 -7.01 -2.89
C PHE A 274 -4.45 -6.54 -1.56
N VAL A 275 -5.04 -5.35 -1.52
CA VAL A 275 -5.76 -4.86 -0.33
C VAL A 275 -6.96 -5.75 -0.01
N ALA A 276 -7.76 -6.12 -1.00
CA ALA A 276 -8.91 -6.99 -0.80
C ALA A 276 -8.52 -8.39 -0.28
N LEU A 277 -7.34 -8.89 -0.65
CA LEU A 277 -6.82 -10.14 -0.13
C LEU A 277 -6.72 -10.15 1.40
N HIS A 278 -6.36 -9.03 2.03
CA HIS A 278 -6.26 -8.91 3.49
C HIS A 278 -7.60 -9.12 4.20
N TYR A 279 -8.70 -8.87 3.51
CA TYR A 279 -10.06 -9.06 4.03
C TYR A 279 -10.60 -10.48 3.86
N ASN A 280 -9.85 -11.37 3.21
CA ASN A 280 -10.28 -12.77 3.05
C ASN A 280 -10.11 -13.59 4.35
N THR A 281 -10.77 -13.12 5.41
CA THR A 281 -10.80 -13.75 6.72
C THR A 281 -12.07 -14.57 6.92
N ASN A 282 -12.12 -15.39 7.98
CA ASN A 282 -13.32 -16.07 8.44
C ASN A 282 -13.89 -15.41 9.71
N ARG A 283 -13.57 -14.13 9.97
CA ARG A 283 -14.09 -13.40 11.13
C ARG A 283 -15.59 -13.14 10.99
N THR A 284 -16.31 -13.30 12.11
CA THR A 284 -17.76 -13.07 12.20
C THR A 284 -18.14 -12.37 13.51
N ASP A 285 -17.15 -11.83 14.20
CA ASP A 285 -17.27 -11.24 15.54
C ASP A 285 -17.96 -9.86 15.56
N SER A 286 -18.04 -9.20 14.41
CA SER A 286 -18.79 -7.93 14.25
C SER A 286 -19.69 -7.95 13.01
N GLU A 287 -20.57 -6.94 12.85
CA GLU A 287 -21.39 -6.77 11.64
C GLU A 287 -20.52 -6.48 10.41
N PHE A 288 -19.47 -5.68 10.57
CA PHE A 288 -18.49 -5.40 9.53
C PHE A 288 -17.81 -6.69 9.03
N TRP A 289 -17.29 -7.52 9.96
CA TRP A 289 -16.60 -8.75 9.58
C TRP A 289 -17.56 -9.80 9.03
N ARG A 290 -18.81 -9.89 9.54
CA ARG A 290 -19.86 -10.72 8.92
C ARG A 290 -20.16 -10.28 7.50
N TYR A 291 -20.35 -8.96 7.28
CA TYR A 291 -20.55 -8.44 5.92
C TYR A 291 -19.43 -8.84 4.97
N ILE A 292 -18.18 -8.72 5.38
CA ILE A 292 -17.02 -9.11 4.59
C ILE A 292 -16.99 -10.61 4.33
N THR A 293 -17.23 -11.42 5.37
CA THR A 293 -17.19 -12.87 5.28
C THR A 293 -18.37 -13.43 4.47
N ASP A 294 -19.59 -12.94 4.69
CA ASP A 294 -20.80 -13.45 4.06
C ASP A 294 -20.97 -12.92 2.62
N SER A 295 -20.67 -11.66 2.40
CA SER A 295 -20.74 -11.07 1.06
C SER A 295 -19.66 -11.60 0.15
N LYS A 296 -18.64 -12.34 0.71
CA LYS A 296 -17.42 -12.85 0.04
C LYS A 296 -17.30 -12.24 -1.33
N LEU A 297 -16.85 -11.00 -1.28
CA LEU A 297 -16.83 -10.10 -2.41
C LEU A 297 -16.33 -10.89 -3.62
N GLU A 298 -17.07 -10.89 -4.70
CA GLU A 298 -16.73 -11.67 -5.90
C GLU A 298 -15.27 -11.49 -6.24
N TRP A 299 -14.78 -10.29 -6.05
CA TRP A 299 -13.39 -9.93 -6.24
C TRP A 299 -12.42 -10.70 -5.34
N VAL A 300 -12.72 -10.79 -4.04
CA VAL A 300 -11.89 -11.53 -3.08
C VAL A 300 -11.93 -13.03 -3.38
N LYS A 301 -13.08 -13.54 -3.81
CA LYS A 301 -13.20 -14.94 -4.27
C LYS A 301 -12.33 -15.24 -5.47
N ASP A 302 -12.32 -14.33 -6.45
CA ASP A 302 -11.51 -14.52 -7.66
C ASP A 302 -10.02 -14.51 -7.32
N VAL A 303 -9.58 -13.57 -6.47
CA VAL A 303 -8.20 -13.52 -5.97
C VAL A 303 -7.85 -14.75 -5.14
N ASP A 304 -8.72 -15.16 -4.21
CA ASP A 304 -8.50 -16.36 -3.41
C ASP A 304 -8.41 -17.61 -4.29
N GLN A 305 -9.33 -17.78 -5.24
CA GLN A 305 -9.33 -18.92 -6.17
C GLN A 305 -8.08 -18.91 -7.03
N LYS A 306 -7.68 -17.74 -7.54
CA LYS A 306 -6.47 -17.59 -8.36
C LYS A 306 -5.21 -17.97 -7.58
N ILE A 307 -5.06 -17.45 -6.36
CA ILE A 307 -3.90 -17.78 -5.53
C ILE A 307 -3.86 -19.25 -5.17
N ARG A 308 -5.01 -19.85 -4.81
CA ARG A 308 -5.09 -21.27 -4.50
C ARG A 308 -4.77 -22.14 -5.72
N GLN A 309 -5.32 -21.79 -6.87
CA GLN A 309 -5.09 -22.52 -8.11
C GLN A 309 -3.63 -22.44 -8.54
N GLU A 310 -3.07 -21.22 -8.58
CA GLU A 310 -1.66 -21.01 -8.92
C GLU A 310 -0.72 -21.75 -7.96
N PHE A 311 -1.06 -21.83 -6.68
CA PHE A 311 -0.28 -22.56 -5.69
C PHE A 311 -0.32 -24.07 -5.93
N VAL A 312 -1.52 -24.64 -6.23
CA VAL A 312 -1.69 -26.05 -6.55
C VAL A 312 -0.97 -26.40 -7.86
N ASP A 313 -1.08 -25.55 -8.86
CA ASP A 313 -0.46 -25.77 -10.17
C ASP A 313 1.06 -25.52 -10.16
N GLY A 314 1.61 -25.01 -9.06
CA GLY A 314 3.02 -24.67 -8.95
C GLY A 314 3.42 -23.42 -9.74
N THR A 315 2.46 -22.65 -10.22
CA THR A 315 2.70 -21.43 -11.01
C THR A 315 2.98 -20.22 -10.12
N LEU A 316 2.53 -20.25 -8.89
CA LEU A 316 2.73 -19.21 -7.89
C LEU A 316 4.22 -18.83 -7.71
N PHE A 317 5.12 -19.79 -7.85
CA PHE A 317 6.57 -19.59 -7.70
C PHE A 317 7.28 -19.24 -9.03
N ARG A 318 6.56 -19.23 -10.16
CA ARG A 318 7.17 -19.05 -11.50
C ARG A 318 6.95 -17.67 -12.11
N ASN A 319 5.86 -17.02 -11.76
CA ASN A 319 5.46 -15.79 -12.43
C ASN A 319 5.13 -14.68 -11.42
N ASN A 320 6.04 -13.73 -11.28
CA ASN A 320 5.61 -12.41 -10.87
C ASN A 320 4.64 -11.90 -11.94
N PRO A 321 3.40 -11.51 -11.59
CA PRO A 321 2.55 -10.84 -12.54
C PRO A 321 3.32 -9.64 -13.11
N MET A 322 3.57 -9.61 -14.42
CA MET A 322 4.29 -8.49 -15.02
C MET A 322 3.55 -7.20 -14.70
N GLY A 323 4.25 -6.27 -14.04
CA GLY A 323 3.68 -4.98 -13.66
C GLY A 323 3.04 -4.93 -12.26
N SER A 324 2.96 -6.04 -11.52
CA SER A 324 2.50 -6.02 -10.13
C SER A 324 3.46 -5.23 -9.22
N LEU A 325 2.88 -4.50 -8.27
CA LEU A 325 3.63 -3.80 -7.21
C LEU A 325 4.22 -4.78 -6.19
N TRP A 326 3.59 -5.91 -6.02
CA TRP A 326 3.96 -6.92 -5.03
C TRP A 326 4.55 -8.14 -5.69
N THR A 327 5.55 -8.69 -5.00
CA THR A 327 6.14 -9.96 -5.39
C THR A 327 5.21 -11.11 -5.01
N MET A 328 5.45 -12.30 -5.58
CA MET A 328 4.73 -13.50 -5.17
C MET A 328 4.93 -13.80 -3.68
N ASP A 329 6.08 -13.46 -3.11
CA ASP A 329 6.34 -13.64 -1.69
C ASP A 329 5.38 -12.83 -0.83
N SER A 330 5.04 -11.60 -1.24
CA SER A 330 4.05 -10.78 -0.55
C SER A 330 2.68 -11.46 -0.51
N TYR A 331 2.21 -11.97 -1.66
CA TYR A 331 0.96 -12.73 -1.73
C TYR A 331 0.98 -14.00 -0.86
N ILE A 332 2.09 -14.75 -0.89
CA ILE A 332 2.25 -15.97 -0.08
C ILE A 332 2.23 -15.62 1.41
N GLN A 333 2.89 -14.56 1.83
CA GLN A 333 2.92 -14.14 3.23
C GLN A 333 1.52 -13.80 3.74
N ILE A 334 0.76 -12.99 3.01
CA ILE A 334 -0.62 -12.63 3.38
C ILE A 334 -1.52 -13.87 3.36
N ALA A 335 -1.50 -14.65 2.28
CA ALA A 335 -2.30 -15.88 2.17
C ALA A 335 -1.98 -16.88 3.29
N ASN A 336 -0.70 -16.95 3.70
CA ASN A 336 -0.28 -17.77 4.82
C ASN A 336 -0.81 -17.26 6.16
N GLY A 337 -0.70 -15.97 6.42
CA GLY A 337 -1.25 -15.34 7.63
C GLY A 337 -2.77 -15.55 7.76
N LEU A 338 -3.47 -15.48 6.65
CA LEU A 338 -4.92 -15.73 6.55
C LEU A 338 -5.29 -17.24 6.57
N LYS A 339 -4.29 -18.14 6.67
CA LYS A 339 -4.48 -19.61 6.66
C LYS A 339 -5.16 -20.14 5.38
N MET A 340 -4.99 -19.43 4.26
CA MET A 340 -5.53 -19.82 2.95
C MET A 340 -4.77 -21.02 2.36
N ILE A 341 -3.48 -21.15 2.68
CA ILE A 341 -2.59 -22.17 2.11
C ILE A 341 -2.65 -23.43 2.97
N SER A 342 -3.20 -24.51 2.40
CA SER A 342 -3.32 -25.80 3.10
C SER A 342 -2.05 -26.64 2.97
N LYS A 343 -1.88 -27.60 3.91
CA LYS A 343 -0.80 -28.61 3.83
C LYS A 343 -0.89 -29.41 2.53
N GLU A 344 -2.10 -29.74 2.10
CA GLU A 344 -2.35 -30.48 0.87
C GLU A 344 -1.90 -29.69 -0.38
N SER A 345 -2.20 -28.39 -0.45
CA SER A 345 -1.72 -27.52 -1.53
C SER A 345 -0.20 -27.47 -1.61
N ILE A 346 0.48 -27.36 -0.46
CA ILE A 346 1.94 -27.40 -0.40
C ILE A 346 2.48 -28.75 -0.92
N GLN A 347 1.89 -29.84 -0.45
CA GLN A 347 2.32 -31.17 -0.85
C GLN A 347 2.12 -31.42 -2.35
N ASN A 348 0.97 -30.99 -2.89
CA ASN A 348 0.68 -31.08 -4.32
C ASN A 348 1.68 -30.27 -5.14
N HIS A 349 2.01 -29.06 -4.68
CA HIS A 349 3.04 -28.24 -5.33
C HIS A 349 4.41 -28.92 -5.33
N LEU A 350 4.83 -29.47 -4.19
CA LEU A 350 6.11 -30.18 -4.08
C LEU A 350 6.16 -31.46 -4.94
N ASN A 351 5.01 -32.10 -5.16
CA ASN A 351 4.90 -33.30 -5.96
C ASN A 351 4.66 -33.01 -7.46
N SER A 352 4.31 -31.78 -7.81
CA SER A 352 4.08 -31.40 -9.21
C SER A 352 5.39 -31.42 -9.98
N LYS A 353 5.41 -32.15 -11.10
CA LYS A 353 6.56 -32.11 -12.01
C LYS A 353 6.41 -30.86 -12.88
N PRO A 354 7.42 -29.99 -12.92
CA PRO A 354 7.38 -28.86 -13.84
C PRO A 354 7.39 -29.35 -15.29
N GLU A 355 6.58 -28.75 -16.16
CA GLU A 355 6.68 -28.98 -17.59
C GLU A 355 7.91 -28.24 -18.16
N GLY A 356 8.84 -28.95 -18.77
CA GLY A 356 10.01 -28.40 -19.48
C GLY A 356 11.34 -29.10 -19.18
N ASN A 357 12.38 -28.74 -19.94
CA ASN A 357 13.74 -29.33 -19.86
C ASN A 357 14.63 -28.72 -18.75
N GLY A 358 14.07 -28.32 -17.62
CA GLY A 358 14.81 -27.76 -16.48
C GLY A 358 15.37 -28.83 -15.53
N VAL A 359 16.26 -28.43 -14.66
CA VAL A 359 16.73 -29.27 -13.55
C VAL A 359 15.57 -29.38 -12.55
N PHE A 360 15.12 -30.61 -12.33
CA PHE A 360 14.00 -30.90 -11.45
C PHE A 360 14.51 -31.40 -10.11
N TYR A 361 14.05 -30.76 -9.04
CA TYR A 361 14.30 -31.26 -7.69
C TYR A 361 13.06 -32.02 -7.23
N SER A 362 13.25 -33.17 -6.58
CA SER A 362 12.15 -33.84 -5.86
C SER A 362 11.67 -32.95 -4.71
N GLY A 363 10.45 -33.19 -4.20
CA GLY A 363 9.97 -32.48 -3.01
C GLY A 363 10.93 -32.61 -1.82
N GLU A 364 11.59 -33.76 -1.66
CA GLU A 364 12.63 -33.98 -0.63
C GLU A 364 13.87 -33.11 -0.87
N GLN A 365 14.33 -33.02 -2.13
CA GLN A 365 15.47 -32.16 -2.47
C GLN A 365 15.17 -30.67 -2.26
N ILE A 366 13.96 -30.22 -2.59
CA ILE A 366 13.51 -28.83 -2.33
C ILE A 366 13.50 -28.56 -0.82
N LEU A 367 12.96 -29.50 -0.02
CA LEU A 367 12.96 -29.39 1.43
C LEU A 367 14.37 -29.34 2.02
N GLU A 368 15.28 -30.14 1.50
CA GLU A 368 16.68 -30.15 1.93
C GLU A 368 17.38 -28.84 1.57
N VAL A 369 17.14 -28.30 0.36
CA VAL A 369 17.65 -26.98 -0.04
C VAL A 369 17.09 -25.88 0.87
N CYS A 370 15.77 -25.85 1.10
CA CYS A 370 15.16 -24.87 2.00
C CYS A 370 15.70 -24.97 3.43
N LYS A 371 15.92 -26.19 3.93
CA LYS A 371 16.52 -26.41 5.25
C LYS A 371 17.95 -25.89 5.29
N ASN A 372 18.76 -26.21 4.29
CA ASN A 372 20.15 -25.75 4.22
C ASN A 372 20.24 -24.23 4.11
N MET A 373 19.36 -23.59 3.32
CA MET A 373 19.25 -22.12 3.25
C MET A 373 18.90 -21.54 4.62
N HIS A 374 17.89 -22.09 5.29
CA HIS A 374 17.51 -21.66 6.64
C HIS A 374 18.65 -21.82 7.65
N ASP A 375 19.35 -22.96 7.64
CA ASP A 375 20.48 -23.21 8.54
C ASP A 375 21.64 -22.26 8.26
N CYS A 376 21.90 -21.90 6.98
CA CYS A 376 22.88 -20.88 6.60
C CYS A 376 22.46 -19.51 7.13
N GLU A 377 21.20 -19.10 6.93
CA GLU A 377 20.68 -17.82 7.39
C GLU A 377 20.71 -17.70 8.93
N VAL A 378 20.35 -18.76 9.64
CA VAL A 378 20.47 -18.81 11.11
C VAL A 378 21.93 -18.70 11.54
N SER A 379 22.86 -19.35 10.82
CA SER A 379 24.31 -19.24 11.09
C SER A 379 24.81 -17.83 10.82
N GLU A 380 24.39 -17.22 9.71
CA GLU A 380 24.73 -15.83 9.40
C GLU A 380 24.19 -14.87 10.45
N LYS A 381 22.93 -15.05 10.89
CA LYS A 381 22.33 -14.27 11.99
C LYS A 381 23.20 -14.31 13.25
N ASN A 382 23.67 -15.50 13.63
CA ASN A 382 24.48 -15.67 14.84
C ASN A 382 25.86 -15.00 14.74
N ASN A 383 26.34 -14.73 13.52
CA ASN A 383 27.62 -14.07 13.26
C ASN A 383 27.49 -12.58 12.89
N GLN A 384 26.28 -12.05 12.76
CA GLN A 384 26.05 -10.67 12.37
C GLN A 384 26.10 -9.72 13.57
N VAL A 385 26.63 -8.53 13.32
CA VAL A 385 26.51 -7.41 14.24
C VAL A 385 25.15 -6.77 14.05
N PHE A 386 24.31 -6.80 15.08
CA PHE A 386 23.03 -6.14 15.11
C PHE A 386 23.19 -4.75 15.72
N VAL A 387 22.65 -3.75 15.06
CA VAL A 387 22.50 -2.39 15.57
C VAL A 387 21.02 -2.07 15.75
N SER A 388 20.71 -1.23 16.72
CA SER A 388 19.31 -0.81 16.86
C SER A 388 18.91 0.05 15.65
N HIS A 389 17.66 -0.06 15.22
CA HIS A 389 17.12 0.76 14.15
C HIS A 389 17.25 2.26 14.49
N LYS A 390 17.08 2.60 15.77
CA LYS A 390 17.29 3.97 16.26
C LYS A 390 18.73 4.46 16.08
N GLU A 391 19.75 3.63 16.37
CA GLU A 391 21.15 4.01 16.16
C GLU A 391 21.47 4.30 14.71
N ILE A 392 20.88 3.57 13.76
CA ILE A 392 21.01 3.83 12.32
C ILE A 392 20.40 5.18 11.99
N ILE A 393 19.17 5.44 12.43
CA ILE A 393 18.47 6.70 12.17
C ILE A 393 19.24 7.89 12.78
N ASP A 394 19.68 7.78 14.02
CA ASP A 394 20.48 8.81 14.70
C ASP A 394 21.83 9.07 13.98
N SER A 395 22.39 8.08 13.28
CA SER A 395 23.61 8.25 12.52
C SER A 395 23.40 9.01 11.19
N ILE A 396 22.23 8.90 10.60
CA ILE A 396 21.86 9.60 9.35
C ILE A 396 21.60 11.11 9.63
N HIS A 397 21.12 11.43 10.83
CA HIS A 397 20.80 12.80 11.21
C HIS A 397 22.00 13.60 11.81
N LYS A 398 23.17 13.00 11.90
CA LYS A 398 24.43 13.67 12.27
C LYS A 398 25.18 14.16 11.05
#